data_d1b62d6132f0b571259b138e56db6652
#
_entry.id   d1b62d6132f0b571259b138e56db6652
#
_cell.length_a   1.000
_cell.length_b   1.000
_cell.length_c   1.000
_cell.angle_alpha   90.00
_cell.angle_beta   90.00
_cell.angle_gamma   90.00
#
_symmetry.space_group_name_H-M   'P 1'
#
loop_
_entity.id
_entity.type
_entity.pdbx_description
1 polymer ?
#
loop_
_entity_poly.entity_id
_entity_poly.type
_entity_poly.pdbx_seq_one_letter_code
_entity_poly.pdbx_strand_id
1 'polypeptide(L)'
;MYAARAQHIDQVILPALNAGKTVLCDRFTDASFAYQCAGRGLSEAKLQLLNDSFVSRMPDLTFWLDAPIELGMNRARARGALDRFEQEKAAFFEKVRAGYQALSERHPERVKRLDAAQTPEQVFAQALQYF
;
A
#
# COMPACT_ATOMS: atom_id res chain seq x y z
N MET A 1 -13.54 5.15 6.40
CA MET A 1 -12.56 4.40 5.57
C MET A 1 -13.04 2.98 5.28
N TYR A 2 -13.26 2.08 6.27
CA TYR A 2 -13.69 0.70 6.01
C TYR A 2 -15.09 0.58 5.40
N ALA A 3 -16.08 1.36 5.84
CA ALA A 3 -17.41 1.38 5.23
C ALA A 3 -17.36 1.76 3.74
N ALA A 4 -16.59 2.80 3.38
CA ALA A 4 -16.40 3.19 1.97
C ALA A 4 -15.67 2.09 1.17
N ARG A 5 -14.75 1.35 1.80
CA ARG A 5 -14.07 0.21 1.17
C ARG A 5 -15.02 -0.94 0.91
N ALA A 6 -15.88 -1.30 1.89
CA ALA A 6 -16.91 -2.32 1.71
C ALA A 6 -17.83 -1.97 0.53
N GLN A 7 -18.33 -0.74 0.51
CA GLN A 7 -19.16 -0.26 -0.60
C GLN A 7 -18.41 -0.31 -1.95
N HIS A 8 -17.15 0.08 -2.00
CA HIS A 8 -16.34 0.02 -3.21
C HIS A 8 -16.10 -1.41 -3.68
N ILE A 9 -15.88 -2.35 -2.75
CA ILE A 9 -15.78 -3.78 -3.09
C ILE A 9 -17.06 -4.26 -3.74
N ASP A 10 -18.19 -4.01 -3.10
CA ASP A 10 -19.49 -4.55 -3.54
C ASP A 10 -19.99 -3.92 -4.83
N GLN A 11 -19.78 -2.61 -5.00
CA GLN A 11 -20.36 -1.87 -6.13
C GLN A 11 -19.44 -1.75 -7.35
N VAL A 12 -18.12 -1.91 -7.17
CA VAL A 12 -17.15 -1.69 -8.24
C VAL A 12 -16.25 -2.90 -8.45
N ILE A 13 -15.53 -3.35 -7.39
CA ILE A 13 -14.50 -4.38 -7.55
C ILE A 13 -15.10 -5.72 -7.92
N LEU A 14 -16.05 -6.24 -7.14
CA LEU A 14 -16.65 -7.54 -7.40
C LEU A 14 -17.39 -7.61 -8.73
N PRO A 15 -18.21 -6.61 -9.14
CA PRO A 15 -18.81 -6.61 -10.45
C PRO A 15 -17.81 -6.61 -11.60
N ALA A 16 -16.69 -5.88 -11.46
CA ALA A 16 -15.64 -5.86 -12.48
C ALA A 16 -14.92 -7.22 -12.58
N LEU A 17 -14.55 -7.81 -11.44
CA LEU A 17 -13.92 -9.15 -11.41
C LEU A 17 -14.85 -10.23 -11.96
N ASN A 18 -16.15 -10.21 -11.61
CA ASN A 18 -17.14 -11.13 -12.13
C ASN A 18 -17.36 -10.99 -13.63
N ALA A 19 -17.10 -9.80 -14.19
CA ALA A 19 -17.09 -9.56 -15.63
C ALA A 19 -15.76 -9.94 -16.31
N GLY A 20 -14.85 -10.61 -15.61
CA GLY A 20 -13.54 -11.05 -16.12
C GLY A 20 -12.52 -9.91 -16.31
N LYS A 21 -12.74 -8.76 -15.67
CA LYS A 21 -11.81 -7.61 -15.75
C LYS A 21 -10.73 -7.70 -14.69
N THR A 22 -9.54 -7.21 -15.01
CA THR A 22 -8.51 -6.92 -14.02
C THR A 22 -8.82 -5.59 -13.34
N VAL A 23 -8.67 -5.54 -12.02
CA VAL A 23 -8.89 -4.33 -11.22
C VAL A 23 -7.55 -3.87 -10.64
N LEU A 24 -7.16 -2.64 -10.93
CA LEU A 24 -6.04 -1.96 -10.28
C LEU A 24 -6.60 -0.98 -9.25
N CYS A 25 -6.13 -1.10 -8.01
CA CYS A 25 -6.56 -0.23 -6.91
C CYS A 25 -5.34 0.44 -6.29
N ASP A 26 -5.29 1.77 -6.33
CA ASP A 26 -4.26 2.53 -5.62
C ASP A 26 -4.60 2.59 -4.12
N ARG A 27 -3.74 1.94 -3.31
CA ARG A 27 -3.84 1.82 -1.85
C ARG A 27 -5.12 1.11 -1.38
N PHE A 28 -4.94 -0.08 -0.81
CA PHE A 28 -6.03 -0.87 -0.25
C PHE A 28 -5.78 -1.21 1.24
N THR A 29 -6.09 -2.42 1.70
CA THR A 29 -5.98 -2.83 3.11
C THR A 29 -4.55 -2.80 3.62
N ASP A 30 -3.58 -3.26 2.85
CA ASP A 30 -2.16 -3.25 3.22
C ASP A 30 -1.67 -1.85 3.57
N ALA A 31 -2.12 -0.83 2.84
CA ALA A 31 -1.84 0.57 3.17
C ALA A 31 -2.41 0.96 4.55
N SER A 32 -3.57 0.42 4.95
CA SER A 32 -4.13 0.70 6.28
C SER A 32 -3.27 0.09 7.38
N PHE A 33 -2.78 -1.14 7.22
CA PHE A 33 -1.85 -1.76 8.18
C PHE A 33 -0.53 -0.98 8.27
N ALA A 34 0.07 -0.63 7.14
CA ALA A 34 1.32 0.12 7.13
C ALA A 34 1.18 1.53 7.76
N TYR A 35 0.16 2.28 7.38
CA TYR A 35 0.01 3.68 7.80
C TYR A 35 -0.63 3.81 9.19
N GLN A 36 -1.68 3.06 9.52
CA GLN A 36 -2.38 3.21 10.78
C GLN A 36 -1.75 2.36 11.89
N CYS A 37 -1.33 1.12 11.64
CA CYS A 37 -0.70 0.30 12.67
C CYS A 37 0.77 0.66 12.83
N ALA A 38 1.61 0.42 11.83
CA ALA A 38 3.04 0.67 11.94
C ALA A 38 3.36 2.17 12.07
N GLY A 39 2.75 3.02 11.24
CA GLY A 39 2.99 4.46 11.24
C GLY A 39 2.46 5.19 12.47
N ARG A 40 1.21 4.92 12.86
CA ARG A 40 0.50 5.66 13.92
C ARG A 40 0.26 4.88 15.21
N GLY A 41 0.69 3.61 15.28
CA GLY A 41 0.58 2.79 16.48
C GLY A 41 -0.83 2.30 16.79
N LEU A 42 -1.74 2.27 15.82
CA LEU A 42 -3.05 1.65 16.02
C LEU A 42 -2.88 0.14 16.23
N SER A 43 -3.69 -0.43 17.13
CA SER A 43 -3.66 -1.88 17.37
C SER A 43 -3.95 -2.66 16.09
N GLU A 44 -3.01 -3.55 15.72
CA GLU A 44 -3.14 -4.43 14.55
C GLU A 44 -4.37 -5.35 14.70
N ALA A 45 -4.61 -5.88 15.92
CA ALA A 45 -5.76 -6.72 16.18
C ALA A 45 -7.10 -6.00 15.93
N LYS A 46 -7.20 -4.71 16.32
CA LYS A 46 -8.40 -3.91 16.03
C LYS A 46 -8.59 -3.66 14.54
N LEU A 47 -7.50 -3.39 13.84
CA LEU A 47 -7.55 -3.17 12.40
C LEU A 47 -7.90 -4.48 11.66
N GLN A 48 -7.36 -5.62 12.12
CA GLN A 48 -7.69 -6.93 11.57
C GLN A 48 -9.18 -7.25 11.73
N LEU A 49 -9.76 -6.95 12.90
CA LEU A 49 -11.19 -7.15 13.14
C LEU A 49 -12.05 -6.34 12.16
N LEU A 50 -11.67 -5.09 11.90
CA LEU A 50 -12.33 -4.26 10.88
C LEU A 50 -12.14 -4.83 9.47
N ASN A 51 -10.94 -5.31 9.16
CA ASN A 51 -10.65 -5.93 7.88
C ASN A 51 -11.54 -7.17 7.66
N ASP A 52 -11.60 -8.06 8.63
CA ASP A 52 -12.39 -9.31 8.55
C ASP A 52 -13.89 -9.02 8.46
N SER A 53 -14.35 -7.92 9.07
CA SER A 53 -15.77 -7.52 9.07
C SER A 53 -16.21 -6.83 7.77
N PHE A 54 -15.33 -6.10 7.09
CA PHE A 54 -15.71 -5.18 6.00
C PHE A 54 -15.00 -5.44 4.68
N VAL A 55 -14.04 -6.35 4.62
CA VAL A 55 -13.28 -6.65 3.40
C VAL A 55 -13.58 -8.07 2.97
N SER A 56 -14.57 -8.22 2.12
CA SER A 56 -15.02 -9.52 1.58
C SER A 56 -14.06 -10.08 0.51
N ARG A 57 -13.20 -9.25 -0.06
CA ARG A 57 -12.23 -9.64 -1.09
C ARG A 57 -10.88 -8.95 -0.84
N MET A 58 -9.84 -9.75 -0.64
CA MET A 58 -8.45 -9.29 -0.62
C MET A 58 -7.87 -9.22 -2.04
N PRO A 59 -6.88 -8.35 -2.29
CA PRO A 59 -6.15 -8.36 -3.56
C PRO A 59 -5.43 -9.70 -3.79
N ASP A 60 -5.42 -10.17 -5.03
CA ASP A 60 -4.64 -11.35 -5.41
C ASP A 60 -3.14 -11.03 -5.43
N LEU A 61 -2.80 -9.78 -5.75
CA LEU A 61 -1.44 -9.27 -5.80
C LEU A 61 -1.39 -7.82 -5.31
N THR A 62 -0.39 -7.51 -4.51
CA THR A 62 -0.08 -6.14 -4.07
C THR A 62 1.36 -5.81 -4.43
N PHE A 63 1.58 -4.74 -5.17
CA PHE A 63 2.91 -4.18 -5.38
C PHE A 63 3.22 -3.13 -4.31
N TRP A 64 4.28 -3.36 -3.57
CA TRP A 64 4.87 -2.36 -2.70
C TRP A 64 6.00 -1.66 -3.43
N LEU A 65 5.78 -0.42 -3.83
CA LEU A 65 6.77 0.45 -4.46
C LEU A 65 7.71 0.99 -3.37
N ASP A 66 8.81 0.29 -3.13
CA ASP A 66 9.78 0.65 -2.09
C ASP A 66 10.86 1.58 -2.63
N ALA A 67 11.09 2.68 -1.92
CA ALA A 67 12.18 3.60 -2.18
C ALA A 67 12.80 4.09 -0.87
N PRO A 68 14.10 4.47 -0.87
CA PRO A 68 14.70 5.17 0.27
C PRO A 68 13.88 6.42 0.63
N ILE A 69 13.69 6.64 1.95
CA ILE A 69 12.84 7.74 2.44
C ILE A 69 13.31 9.09 1.91
N GLU A 70 14.63 9.34 1.92
CA GLU A 70 15.21 10.59 1.37
C GLU A 70 14.84 10.81 -0.10
N LEU A 71 14.90 9.77 -0.92
CA LEU A 71 14.52 9.85 -2.33
C LEU A 71 13.03 10.18 -2.48
N GLY A 72 12.16 9.54 -1.71
CA GLY A 72 10.73 9.82 -1.68
C GLY A 72 10.43 11.26 -1.25
N MET A 73 11.11 11.74 -0.22
CA MET A 73 10.99 13.12 0.26
C MET A 73 11.49 14.14 -0.76
N ASN A 74 12.63 13.88 -1.41
CA ASN A 74 13.16 14.76 -2.46
C ASN A 74 12.20 14.84 -3.67
N ARG A 75 11.63 13.70 -4.10
CA ARG A 75 10.61 13.68 -5.15
C ARG A 75 9.34 14.45 -4.76
N ALA A 76 8.94 14.40 -3.49
CA ALA A 76 7.81 15.14 -2.97
C ALA A 76 8.10 16.66 -2.91
N ARG A 77 9.29 17.07 -2.48
CA ARG A 77 9.76 18.48 -2.50
C ARG A 77 9.75 19.06 -3.91
N ALA A 78 10.28 18.32 -4.88
CA ALA A 78 10.32 18.76 -6.27
C ALA A 78 8.91 19.04 -6.86
N ARG A 79 7.87 18.43 -6.28
CA ARG A 79 6.45 18.66 -6.64
C ARG A 79 5.77 19.74 -5.80
N GLY A 80 6.51 20.49 -4.96
CA GLY A 80 5.96 21.55 -4.12
C GLY A 80 5.15 21.08 -2.90
N ALA A 81 5.31 19.81 -2.49
CA ALA A 81 4.43 19.18 -1.50
C ALA A 81 4.95 19.20 -0.05
N LEU A 82 6.05 19.89 0.29
CA LEU A 82 6.63 19.84 1.64
C LEU A 82 6.87 21.21 2.25
N ASP A 83 6.34 21.39 3.45
CA ASP A 83 6.66 22.48 4.37
C ASP A 83 6.88 21.94 5.82
N ARG A 84 7.80 22.55 6.54
CA ARG A 84 8.09 22.65 7.98
C ARG A 84 8.16 21.43 8.92
N PHE A 85 7.76 20.18 8.54
CA PHE A 85 7.76 19.00 9.44
C PHE A 85 8.59 17.82 8.92
N GLU A 86 9.77 18.07 8.38
CA GLU A 86 10.53 17.06 7.62
C GLU A 86 11.06 15.89 8.47
N GLN A 87 11.55 16.13 9.68
CA GLN A 87 12.13 15.07 10.53
C GLN A 87 11.05 14.15 11.12
N GLU A 88 9.92 14.71 11.61
CA GLU A 88 8.80 13.91 12.12
C GLU A 88 8.17 13.10 11.00
N LYS A 89 8.11 13.67 9.79
CA LYS A 89 7.63 12.95 8.61
C LYS A 89 8.55 11.80 8.20
N ALA A 90 9.87 11.98 8.25
CA ALA A 90 10.84 10.93 7.92
C ALA A 90 10.68 9.72 8.86
N ALA A 91 10.66 9.94 10.18
CA ALA A 91 10.46 8.89 11.16
C ALA A 91 9.11 8.16 11.01
N PHE A 92 8.05 8.90 10.64
CA PHE A 92 6.77 8.30 10.32
C PHE A 92 6.85 7.40 9.08
N PHE A 93 7.47 7.87 8.00
CA PHE A 93 7.60 7.08 6.77
C PHE A 93 8.54 5.88 6.93
N GLU A 94 9.55 5.96 7.79
CA GLU A 94 10.37 4.79 8.16
C GLU A 94 9.52 3.70 8.80
N LYS A 95 8.63 4.06 9.73
CA LYS A 95 7.68 3.11 10.33
C LYS A 95 6.71 2.52 9.31
N VAL A 96 6.19 3.35 8.40
CA VAL A 96 5.30 2.89 7.32
C VAL A 96 6.04 1.90 6.41
N ARG A 97 7.29 2.22 6.02
CA ARG A 97 8.14 1.34 5.22
C ARG A 97 8.41 0.01 5.91
N ALA A 98 8.75 0.04 7.20
CA ALA A 98 8.91 -1.16 8.02
C ALA A 98 7.60 -1.98 8.09
N GLY A 99 6.44 -1.32 8.15
CA GLY A 99 5.14 -1.96 8.09
C GLY A 99 4.88 -2.72 6.78
N TYR A 100 5.22 -2.11 5.65
CA TYR A 100 5.14 -2.79 4.35
C TYR A 100 6.14 -3.93 4.22
N GLN A 101 7.35 -3.77 4.76
CA GLN A 101 8.33 -4.84 4.79
C GLN A 101 7.80 -6.04 5.57
N ALA A 102 7.27 -5.84 6.77
CA ALA A 102 6.68 -6.90 7.58
C ALA A 102 5.49 -7.58 6.85
N LEU A 103 4.67 -6.82 6.12
CA LEU A 103 3.60 -7.38 5.30
C LEU A 103 4.13 -8.24 4.16
N SER A 104 5.19 -7.81 3.47
CA SER A 104 5.80 -8.59 2.38
C SER A 104 6.47 -9.87 2.87
N GLU A 105 7.05 -9.87 4.06
CA GLU A 105 7.62 -11.06 4.71
C GLU A 105 6.55 -12.04 5.20
N ARG A 106 5.41 -11.52 5.69
CA ARG A 106 4.28 -12.32 6.17
C ARG A 106 3.44 -12.91 5.05
N HIS A 107 3.36 -12.21 3.91
CA HIS A 107 2.55 -12.59 2.76
C HIS A 107 3.37 -12.56 1.44
N PRO A 108 4.47 -13.33 1.34
CA PRO A 108 5.40 -13.24 0.21
C PRO A 108 4.77 -13.66 -1.12
N GLU A 109 3.72 -14.49 -1.09
CA GLU A 109 3.01 -14.90 -2.31
C GLU A 109 2.16 -13.76 -2.90
N ARG A 110 1.65 -12.88 -2.05
CA ARG A 110 0.72 -11.82 -2.43
C ARG A 110 1.35 -10.43 -2.50
N VAL A 111 2.25 -10.10 -1.58
CA VAL A 111 2.87 -8.77 -1.48
C VAL A 111 4.27 -8.80 -2.06
N LYS A 112 4.45 -8.16 -3.21
CA LYS A 112 5.71 -8.10 -3.94
C LYS A 112 6.34 -6.73 -3.82
N ARG A 113 7.59 -6.71 -3.37
CA ARG A 113 8.40 -5.50 -3.30
C ARG A 113 8.97 -5.19 -4.68
N LEU A 114 8.78 -3.96 -5.14
CA LEU A 114 9.41 -3.42 -6.35
C LEU A 114 10.36 -2.28 -5.95
N ASP A 115 11.55 -2.25 -6.54
CA ASP A 115 12.52 -1.17 -6.32
C ASP A 115 12.09 0.10 -7.06
N ALA A 116 11.40 0.98 -6.35
CA ALA A 116 10.93 2.26 -6.89
C ALA A 116 12.01 3.36 -6.89
N ALA A 117 13.25 3.05 -6.53
CA ALA A 117 14.39 3.95 -6.78
C ALA A 117 14.77 3.98 -8.27
N GLN A 118 14.44 2.94 -9.00
CA GLN A 118 14.67 2.80 -10.44
C GLN A 118 13.78 3.73 -11.29
N THR A 119 14.00 3.72 -12.61
CA THR A 119 13.14 4.45 -13.55
C THR A 119 11.74 3.83 -13.64
N PRO A 120 10.70 4.59 -14.06
CA PRO A 120 9.36 4.04 -14.24
C PRO A 120 9.32 2.80 -15.13
N GLU A 121 10.12 2.77 -16.21
CA GLU A 121 10.20 1.65 -17.15
C GLU A 121 10.79 0.40 -16.48
N GLN A 122 11.81 0.59 -15.64
CA GLN A 122 12.43 -0.50 -14.88
C GLN A 122 11.48 -1.03 -13.79
N VAL A 123 10.75 -0.15 -13.10
CA VAL A 123 9.72 -0.56 -12.13
C VAL A 123 8.61 -1.33 -12.82
N PHE A 124 8.17 -0.87 -14.00
CA PHE A 124 7.18 -1.57 -14.80
C PHE A 124 7.66 -2.96 -15.24
N ALA A 125 8.92 -3.07 -15.69
CA ALA A 125 9.54 -4.36 -16.05
C ALA A 125 9.60 -5.34 -14.85
N GLN A 126 9.85 -4.84 -13.62
CA GLN A 126 9.76 -5.67 -12.42
C GLN A 126 8.31 -6.15 -12.18
N ALA A 127 7.32 -5.28 -12.34
CA ALA A 127 5.92 -5.64 -12.14
C ALA A 127 5.46 -6.73 -13.13
N LEU A 128 5.87 -6.64 -14.39
CA LEU A 128 5.51 -7.61 -15.44
C LEU A 128 5.97 -9.04 -15.16
N GLN A 129 6.95 -9.26 -14.27
CA GLN A 129 7.42 -10.61 -13.91
C GLN A 129 6.38 -11.41 -13.10
N TYR A 130 5.30 -10.77 -12.65
CA TYR A 130 4.26 -11.38 -11.82
C TYR A 130 2.94 -11.60 -12.57
N PHE A 131 2.91 -11.35 -13.88
CA PHE A 131 1.79 -11.61 -14.79
C PHE A 131 2.17 -12.68 -15.81
#